data_f7bab3d175a330ef3ab0d5fee032368f
#
_entry.id   f7bab3d175a330ef3ab0d5fee032368f
#
_cell.length_a   1.000
_cell.length_b   1.000
_cell.length_c   1.000
_cell.angle_alpha   90.00
_cell.angle_beta   90.00
_cell.angle_gamma   90.00
#
_symmetry.space_group_name_H-M   'P 1'
#
loop_
_entity.id
_entity.type
_entity.pdbx_description
1 polymer ?
#
loop_
_entity_poly.entity_id
_entity_poly.type
_entity_poly.pdbx_seq_one_letter_code
_entity_poly.pdbx_strand_id
1 'polypeptide(L)'
;MPQPIASPVTLDNAQSLSGTPKMAAQNVNFFYGSSQALFDVSLTFPERQVTALIGPSGCGKSTFLRCLNRMNDLIPGTRTEGLITLDKEDINAPNFDVVNLRRRVGMVFQKPTPFPKTIFENVAYGLRVNGERDESLIADKVEESLRRAAIFEEVKDRLH
;
A
#
# COMPACT_ATOMS: atom_id res chain seq x y z
N MET A 1 19.56 -25.81 -13.73
CA MET A 1 19.91 -24.39 -13.87
C MET A 1 18.62 -23.60 -14.00
N PRO A 2 18.28 -22.72 -13.07
CA PRO A 2 17.12 -21.85 -13.23
C PRO A 2 17.37 -20.84 -14.33
N GLN A 3 16.42 -20.69 -15.23
CA GLN A 3 16.46 -19.70 -16.32
C GLN A 3 16.47 -18.28 -15.78
N PRO A 4 17.17 -17.33 -16.42
CA PRO A 4 17.16 -15.93 -16.02
C PRO A 4 15.77 -15.36 -16.21
N ILE A 5 15.22 -14.85 -15.12
CA ILE A 5 13.92 -14.20 -15.05
C ILE A 5 14.00 -12.88 -15.81
N ALA A 6 13.18 -12.80 -16.82
CA ALA A 6 12.67 -11.60 -17.52
C ALA A 6 13.59 -10.37 -17.62
N SER A 7 13.80 -9.94 -18.86
CA SER A 7 14.36 -8.65 -19.23
C SER A 7 13.78 -7.49 -18.41
N PRO A 8 14.57 -6.45 -18.08
CA PRO A 8 14.10 -5.32 -17.33
C PRO A 8 12.91 -4.67 -18.03
N VAL A 9 11.78 -4.59 -17.33
CA VAL A 9 10.65 -3.78 -17.79
C VAL A 9 11.02 -2.33 -17.48
N THR A 10 11.52 -1.64 -18.49
CA THR A 10 11.65 -0.18 -18.50
C THR A 10 10.23 0.37 -18.52
N LEU A 11 9.78 0.96 -17.43
CA LEU A 11 8.55 1.75 -17.43
C LEU A 11 8.86 3.12 -18.06
N ASP A 12 9.00 3.13 -19.39
CA ASP A 12 8.95 4.36 -20.17
C ASP A 12 7.50 4.83 -20.19
N ASN A 13 7.14 5.67 -19.26
CA ASN A 13 6.11 6.68 -19.48
C ASN A 13 6.08 7.74 -18.38
N ALA A 14 6.99 8.67 -18.45
CA ALA A 14 6.78 9.98 -17.87
C ALA A 14 5.81 10.78 -18.77
N GLN A 15 4.56 10.37 -18.84
CA GLN A 15 3.52 11.36 -19.14
C GLN A 15 3.52 12.30 -17.93
N SER A 16 3.82 13.56 -18.19
CA SER A 16 3.73 14.65 -17.23
C SER A 16 2.30 14.72 -16.70
N LEU A 17 2.03 13.93 -15.65
CA LEU A 17 0.80 14.04 -14.90
C LEU A 17 0.83 15.42 -14.24
N SER A 18 -0.02 16.32 -14.71
CA SER A 18 -0.17 17.68 -14.19
C SER A 18 -0.71 17.58 -12.75
N GLY A 19 0.15 17.82 -11.77
CA GLY A 19 -0.21 17.82 -10.35
C GLY A 19 1.01 17.66 -9.45
N THR A 20 0.91 18.15 -8.21
CA THR A 20 1.95 17.92 -7.21
C THR A 20 1.98 16.44 -6.86
N PRO A 21 3.11 15.74 -6.95
CA PRO A 21 3.20 14.34 -6.58
C PRO A 21 2.85 14.16 -5.09
N LYS A 22 1.88 13.31 -4.80
CA LYS A 22 1.59 12.88 -3.42
C LYS A 22 2.62 11.88 -2.95
N MET A 23 2.99 10.97 -3.85
CA MET A 23 4.04 9.99 -3.63
C MET A 23 4.89 9.87 -4.89
N ALA A 24 6.19 9.62 -4.72
CA ALA A 24 7.10 9.40 -5.83
C ALA A 24 8.12 8.31 -5.49
N ALA A 25 8.46 7.53 -6.50
CA ALA A 25 9.56 6.59 -6.49
C ALA A 25 10.59 7.05 -7.53
N GLN A 26 11.88 7.01 -7.19
CA GLN A 26 12.99 7.39 -8.06
C GLN A 26 14.09 6.34 -7.98
N ASN A 27 14.42 5.73 -9.11
CA ASN A 27 15.48 4.73 -9.28
C ASN A 27 15.38 3.59 -8.24
N VAL A 28 14.15 3.12 -7.97
CA VAL A 28 13.91 2.11 -6.93
C VAL A 28 14.33 0.73 -7.41
N ASN A 29 15.27 0.14 -6.67
CA ASN A 29 15.68 -1.24 -6.77
C ASN A 29 15.25 -1.99 -5.51
N PHE A 30 14.77 -3.21 -5.67
CA PHE A 30 14.34 -4.01 -4.53
C PHE A 30 14.89 -5.44 -4.62
N PHE A 31 15.31 -5.98 -3.49
CA PHE A 31 15.98 -7.27 -3.39
C PHE A 31 15.32 -8.15 -2.33
N TYR A 32 15.18 -9.43 -2.64
CA TYR A 32 14.92 -10.52 -1.69
C TYR A 32 16.24 -11.27 -1.50
N GLY A 33 16.96 -11.04 -0.39
CA GLY A 33 18.33 -11.56 -0.22
C GLY A 33 19.25 -11.09 -1.36
N SER A 34 19.77 -12.01 -2.13
CA SER A 34 20.62 -11.73 -3.31
C SER A 34 19.82 -11.57 -4.62
N SER A 35 18.52 -11.87 -4.62
CA SER A 35 17.69 -11.82 -5.83
C SER A 35 17.06 -10.45 -6.00
N GLN A 36 17.34 -9.77 -7.10
CA GLN A 36 16.73 -8.48 -7.44
C GLN A 36 15.34 -8.70 -8.07
N ALA A 37 14.34 -8.01 -7.56
CA ALA A 37 12.94 -8.11 -7.99
C ALA A 37 12.41 -6.83 -8.66
N LEU A 38 13.00 -5.67 -8.35
CA LEU A 38 12.68 -4.41 -9.03
C LEU A 38 13.98 -3.78 -9.54
N PHE A 39 13.93 -3.24 -10.75
CA PHE A 39 15.07 -2.70 -11.47
C PHE A 39 14.77 -1.25 -11.88
N ASP A 40 15.40 -0.30 -11.20
CA ASP A 40 15.40 1.13 -11.53
C ASP A 40 13.99 1.72 -11.78
N VAL A 41 13.05 1.40 -10.90
CA VAL A 41 11.65 1.82 -11.07
C VAL A 41 11.48 3.28 -10.64
N SER A 42 11.04 4.11 -11.57
CA SER A 42 10.70 5.51 -11.32
C SER A 42 9.25 5.78 -11.70
N LEU A 43 8.43 6.25 -10.74
CA LEU A 43 7.01 6.49 -10.93
C LEU A 43 6.51 7.55 -9.96
N THR A 44 5.57 8.39 -10.42
CA THR A 44 4.93 9.41 -9.58
C THR A 44 3.43 9.13 -9.45
N PHE A 45 2.90 9.41 -8.27
CA PHE A 45 1.48 9.27 -7.95
C PHE A 45 0.93 10.65 -7.59
N PRO A 46 0.18 11.29 -8.50
CA PRO A 46 -0.47 12.56 -8.22
C PRO A 46 -1.53 12.43 -7.12
N GLU A 47 -1.77 13.53 -6.41
CA GLU A 47 -2.83 13.58 -5.42
C GLU A 47 -4.20 13.40 -6.07
N ARG A 48 -5.09 12.62 -5.42
CA ARG A 48 -6.49 12.40 -5.83
C ARG A 48 -6.68 11.81 -7.23
N GLN A 49 -5.69 11.06 -7.70
CA GLN A 49 -5.78 10.37 -8.98
C GLN A 49 -5.61 8.86 -8.81
N VAL A 50 -6.17 8.11 -9.73
CA VAL A 50 -5.99 6.66 -9.81
C VAL A 50 -4.83 6.37 -10.78
N THR A 51 -3.84 5.63 -10.30
CA THR A 51 -2.74 5.10 -11.12
C THR A 51 -2.86 3.59 -11.22
N ALA A 52 -2.94 3.05 -12.43
CA ALA A 52 -3.00 1.61 -12.66
C ALA A 52 -1.63 1.06 -13.06
N LEU A 53 -1.18 0.00 -12.38
CA LEU A 53 0.02 -0.76 -12.75
C LEU A 53 -0.40 -1.98 -13.56
N ILE A 54 -0.06 -2.02 -14.84
CA ILE A 54 -0.41 -3.09 -15.76
C ILE A 54 0.85 -3.84 -16.17
N GLY A 55 0.78 -5.16 -16.26
CA GLY A 55 1.90 -5.99 -16.68
C GLY A 55 1.67 -7.47 -16.35
N PRO A 56 2.50 -8.39 -16.88
CA PRO A 56 2.37 -9.82 -16.69
C PRO A 56 2.51 -10.23 -15.22
N SER A 57 2.06 -11.45 -14.89
CA SER A 57 2.27 -12.02 -13.56
C SER A 57 3.77 -12.14 -13.27
N GLY A 58 4.18 -11.84 -12.04
CA GLY A 58 5.59 -11.93 -11.61
C GLY A 58 6.47 -10.74 -11.97
N CYS A 59 6.00 -9.72 -12.72
CA CYS A 59 6.85 -8.56 -13.09
C CYS A 59 7.12 -7.54 -11.96
N GLY A 60 6.77 -7.85 -10.71
CA GLY A 60 7.11 -7.00 -9.56
C GLY A 60 6.04 -6.01 -9.09
N LYS A 61 4.86 -5.92 -9.72
CA LYS A 61 3.80 -4.94 -9.33
C LYS A 61 3.47 -4.97 -7.84
N SER A 62 3.20 -6.15 -7.30
CA SER A 62 2.86 -6.31 -5.88
C SER A 62 4.06 -6.04 -4.97
N THR A 63 5.27 -6.35 -5.40
CA THR A 63 6.50 -6.00 -4.70
C THR A 63 6.65 -4.48 -4.62
N PHE A 64 6.46 -3.79 -5.75
CA PHE A 64 6.52 -2.35 -5.80
C PHE A 64 5.45 -1.67 -4.92
N LEU A 65 4.18 -2.12 -5.01
CA LEU A 65 3.11 -1.60 -4.14
C LEU A 65 3.43 -1.76 -2.65
N ARG A 66 4.05 -2.88 -2.25
CA ARG A 66 4.50 -3.10 -0.87
C ARG A 66 5.68 -2.23 -0.46
N CYS A 67 6.49 -1.74 -1.40
CA CYS A 67 7.53 -0.77 -1.09
C CYS A 67 6.92 0.58 -0.68
N LEU A 68 5.78 0.99 -1.26
CA LEU A 68 5.17 2.30 -1.02
C LEU A 68 4.67 2.48 0.43
N ASN A 69 4.40 1.40 1.16
CA ASN A 69 4.00 1.44 2.57
C ASN A 69 4.92 0.62 3.49
N ARG A 70 6.10 0.25 3.00
CA ARG A 70 7.11 -0.51 3.72
C ARG A 70 6.63 -1.87 4.26
N MET A 71 5.63 -2.49 3.60
CA MET A 71 5.18 -3.83 3.98
C MET A 71 6.23 -4.91 3.70
N ASN A 72 7.17 -4.65 2.80
CA ASN A 72 8.29 -5.57 2.54
C ASN A 72 9.27 -5.68 3.72
N ASP A 73 9.32 -4.70 4.62
CA ASP A 73 10.16 -4.73 5.83
C ASP A 73 9.83 -5.90 6.76
N LEU A 74 8.62 -6.47 6.63
CA LEU A 74 8.21 -7.65 7.38
C LEU A 74 8.84 -8.95 6.87
N ILE A 75 9.54 -8.90 5.74
CA ILE A 75 10.20 -10.06 5.12
C ILE A 75 11.69 -9.97 5.42
N PRO A 76 12.27 -10.91 6.21
CA PRO A 76 13.69 -10.88 6.53
C PRO A 76 14.58 -10.90 5.27
N GLY A 77 15.67 -10.15 5.31
CA GLY A 77 16.65 -10.12 4.22
C GLY A 77 16.22 -9.32 3.00
N THR A 78 15.18 -8.49 3.09
CA THR A 78 14.83 -7.56 2.02
C THR A 78 15.62 -6.26 2.10
N ARG A 79 15.85 -5.64 0.95
CA ARG A 79 16.54 -4.36 0.82
C ARG A 79 15.92 -3.53 -0.28
N THR A 80 15.68 -2.27 0.02
CA THR A 80 15.23 -1.24 -0.94
C THR A 80 16.35 -0.24 -1.15
N GLU A 81 16.64 0.08 -2.40
CA GLU A 81 17.56 1.15 -2.81
C GLU A 81 16.78 2.17 -3.66
N GLY A 82 17.32 3.38 -3.79
CA GLY A 82 16.63 4.49 -4.44
C GLY A 82 15.81 5.30 -3.44
N LEU A 83 14.98 6.20 -3.93
CA LEU A 83 14.22 7.15 -3.13
C LEU A 83 12.72 6.90 -3.30
N ILE A 84 12.00 6.76 -2.19
CA ILE A 84 10.53 6.76 -2.19
C ILE A 84 10.06 7.86 -1.24
N THR A 85 9.27 8.79 -1.75
CA THR A 85 8.78 9.92 -0.95
C THR A 85 7.27 9.92 -0.81
N LEU A 86 6.78 10.35 0.35
CA LEU A 86 5.40 10.71 0.62
C LEU A 86 5.38 12.16 1.11
N ASP A 87 4.66 13.05 0.42
CA ASP A 87 4.66 14.50 0.69
C ASP A 87 6.09 15.08 0.75
N LYS A 88 6.98 14.60 -0.13
CA LYS A 88 8.41 14.97 -0.23
C LYS A 88 9.31 14.43 0.87
N GLU A 89 8.80 13.71 1.86
CA GLU A 89 9.58 13.06 2.91
C GLU A 89 9.99 11.65 2.48
N ASP A 90 11.28 11.31 2.62
CA ASP A 90 11.79 9.97 2.32
C ASP A 90 11.24 8.95 3.33
N ILE A 91 10.40 8.04 2.84
CA ILE A 91 9.79 7.01 3.70
C ILE A 91 10.78 5.94 4.16
N ASN A 92 11.97 5.84 3.54
CA ASN A 92 13.02 4.90 3.91
C ASN A 92 14.07 5.50 4.86
N ALA A 93 13.93 6.79 5.22
CA ALA A 93 14.82 7.42 6.18
C ALA A 93 14.86 6.65 7.52
N PRO A 94 16.03 6.56 8.20
CA PRO A 94 16.21 5.74 9.41
C PRO A 94 15.22 6.06 10.54
N ASN A 95 14.81 7.32 10.66
CA ASN A 95 13.92 7.78 11.74
C ASN A 95 12.48 8.03 11.27
N PHE A 96 12.11 7.51 10.10
CA PHE A 96 10.76 7.71 9.57
C PHE A 96 9.74 6.88 10.35
N ASP A 97 8.62 7.48 10.72
CA ASP A 97 7.54 6.81 11.45
C ASP A 97 6.72 5.89 10.51
N VAL A 98 7.08 4.61 10.51
CA VAL A 98 6.43 3.58 9.70
C VAL A 98 4.98 3.33 10.11
N VAL A 99 4.63 3.53 11.39
CA VAL A 99 3.25 3.38 11.87
C VAL A 99 2.38 4.47 11.27
N ASN A 100 2.85 5.72 11.30
CA ASN A 100 2.18 6.84 10.67
C ASN A 100 2.09 6.66 9.15
N LEU A 101 3.16 6.16 8.49
CA LEU A 101 3.12 5.82 7.07
C LEU A 101 1.95 4.90 6.74
N ARG A 102 1.81 3.78 7.47
CA ARG A 102 0.76 2.77 7.22
C ARG A 102 -0.65 3.24 7.55
N ARG A 103 -0.79 4.26 8.40
CA ARG A 103 -2.07 4.96 8.60
C ARG A 103 -2.46 5.79 7.38
N ARG A 104 -1.49 6.39 6.71
CA ARG A 104 -1.68 7.28 5.55
C ARG A 104 -1.72 6.52 4.22
N VAL A 105 -0.98 5.41 4.11
CA VAL A 105 -0.86 4.57 2.91
C VAL A 105 -1.39 3.18 3.23
N GLY A 106 -2.70 3.02 3.18
CA GLY A 106 -3.37 1.73 3.37
C GLY A 106 -3.11 0.77 2.21
N MET A 107 -3.32 -0.53 2.45
CA MET A 107 -3.21 -1.57 1.44
C MET A 107 -4.43 -2.48 1.49
N VAL A 108 -5.02 -2.74 0.32
CA VAL A 108 -6.05 -3.76 0.15
C VAL A 108 -5.40 -4.99 -0.48
N PHE A 109 -5.51 -6.13 0.18
CA PHE A 109 -4.90 -7.39 -0.28
C PHE A 109 -5.86 -8.15 -1.21
N GLN A 110 -5.30 -8.88 -2.16
CA GLN A 110 -6.07 -9.72 -3.08
C GLN A 110 -6.85 -10.84 -2.35
N LYS A 111 -6.25 -11.43 -1.30
CA LYS A 111 -6.93 -12.39 -0.43
C LYS A 111 -7.34 -11.67 0.84
N PRO A 112 -8.64 -11.56 1.15
CA PRO A 112 -9.09 -10.98 2.40
C PRO A 112 -8.69 -11.93 3.56
N THR A 113 -8.16 -11.38 4.62
CA THR A 113 -7.83 -12.09 5.85
C THR A 113 -8.48 -11.38 7.04
N PRO A 114 -9.82 -11.45 7.17
CA PRO A 114 -10.49 -10.81 8.28
C PRO A 114 -10.09 -11.51 9.59
N PHE A 115 -10.10 -10.75 10.68
CA PHE A 115 -9.99 -11.34 12.02
C PHE A 115 -11.22 -12.21 12.32
N PRO A 116 -11.09 -13.24 13.18
CA PRO A 116 -12.21 -14.06 13.63
C PRO A 116 -13.12 -13.27 14.58
N LYS A 117 -13.73 -12.25 14.08
CA LYS A 117 -14.57 -11.26 14.76
C LYS A 117 -15.77 -10.92 13.88
N THR A 118 -16.73 -10.16 14.41
CA THR A 118 -17.87 -9.66 13.63
C THR A 118 -17.42 -8.70 12.53
N ILE A 119 -18.30 -8.42 11.58
CA ILE A 119 -18.04 -7.43 10.52
C ILE A 119 -17.77 -6.06 11.17
N PHE A 120 -18.60 -5.67 12.13
CA PHE A 120 -18.42 -4.43 12.88
C PHE A 120 -17.03 -4.33 13.50
N GLU A 121 -16.60 -5.35 14.26
CA GLU A 121 -15.31 -5.37 14.93
C GLU A 121 -14.13 -5.38 13.97
N ASN A 122 -14.25 -5.97 12.78
CA ASN A 122 -13.22 -5.92 11.76
C ASN A 122 -13.04 -4.50 11.20
N VAL A 123 -14.15 -3.79 10.93
CA VAL A 123 -14.09 -2.41 10.43
C VAL A 123 -13.66 -1.44 11.52
N ALA A 124 -14.16 -1.60 12.75
CA ALA A 124 -13.82 -0.78 13.90
C ALA A 124 -12.38 -0.96 14.38
N TYR A 125 -11.72 -2.08 14.01
CA TYR A 125 -10.41 -2.45 14.54
C TYR A 125 -9.36 -1.35 14.37
N GLY A 126 -9.29 -0.74 13.20
CA GLY A 126 -8.34 0.34 12.92
C GLY A 126 -8.54 1.57 13.82
N LEU A 127 -9.79 1.95 14.10
CA LEU A 127 -10.12 3.07 15.00
C LEU A 127 -9.68 2.76 16.43
N ARG A 128 -10.03 1.56 16.93
CA ARG A 128 -9.69 1.12 18.30
C ARG A 128 -8.18 1.02 18.52
N VAL A 129 -7.43 0.46 17.57
CA VAL A 129 -5.95 0.38 17.64
C VAL A 129 -5.31 1.78 17.61
N ASN A 130 -5.95 2.74 16.94
CA ASN A 130 -5.52 4.13 16.92
C ASN A 130 -5.95 4.93 18.16
N GLY A 131 -6.58 4.27 19.17
CA GLY A 131 -6.88 4.86 20.46
C GLY A 131 -8.29 5.46 20.58
N GLU A 132 -9.13 5.30 19.54
CA GLU A 132 -10.54 5.75 19.63
C GLU A 132 -11.31 4.90 20.67
N ARG A 133 -12.06 5.57 21.55
CA ARG A 133 -12.81 4.96 22.64
C ARG A 133 -14.29 5.32 22.61
N ASP A 134 -14.68 6.32 21.83
CA ASP A 134 -16.07 6.73 21.69
C ASP A 134 -16.82 5.75 20.81
N GLU A 135 -17.67 4.92 21.43
CA GLU A 135 -18.43 3.88 20.73
C GLU A 135 -19.44 4.48 19.72
N SER A 136 -19.98 5.67 19.99
CA SER A 136 -20.88 6.34 19.06
C SER A 136 -20.13 6.79 17.80
N LEU A 137 -18.97 7.42 17.99
CA LEU A 137 -18.11 7.84 16.90
C LEU A 137 -17.60 6.62 16.09
N ILE A 138 -17.25 5.52 16.78
CA ILE A 138 -16.85 4.27 16.10
C ILE A 138 -17.99 3.74 15.24
N ALA A 139 -19.22 3.69 15.77
CA ALA A 139 -20.39 3.20 15.02
C ALA A 139 -20.66 4.04 13.78
N ASP A 140 -20.63 5.37 13.91
CA ASP A 140 -20.80 6.30 12.78
C ASP A 140 -19.72 6.09 11.71
N LYS A 141 -18.46 5.92 12.13
CA LYS A 141 -17.35 5.71 11.21
C LYS A 141 -17.38 4.34 10.53
N VAL A 142 -17.85 3.31 11.22
CA VAL A 142 -18.05 1.97 10.64
C VAL A 142 -19.13 2.05 9.56
N GLU A 143 -20.28 2.67 9.86
CA GLU A 143 -21.36 2.83 8.86
C GLU A 143 -20.88 3.67 7.66
N GLU A 144 -20.25 4.82 7.89
CA GLU A 144 -19.68 5.66 6.84
C GLU A 144 -18.73 4.86 5.93
N SER A 145 -17.84 4.07 6.53
CA SER A 145 -16.85 3.26 5.80
C SER A 145 -17.51 2.19 4.93
N LEU A 146 -18.53 1.49 5.46
CA LEU A 146 -19.27 0.47 4.73
C LEU A 146 -20.12 1.08 3.59
N ARG A 147 -20.70 2.27 3.81
CA ARG A 147 -21.42 3.00 2.75
C ARG A 147 -20.47 3.47 1.64
N ARG A 148 -19.30 3.99 1.99
CA ARG A 148 -18.29 4.39 1.01
C ARG A 148 -17.74 3.21 0.22
N ALA A 149 -17.68 2.03 0.83
CA ALA A 149 -17.33 0.78 0.15
C ALA A 149 -18.49 0.17 -0.66
N ALA A 150 -19.68 0.79 -0.63
CA ALA A 150 -20.91 0.34 -1.31
C ALA A 150 -21.40 -1.06 -0.89
N ILE A 151 -21.09 -1.49 0.34
CA ILE A 151 -21.47 -2.82 0.87
C ILE A 151 -22.40 -2.73 2.09
N PHE A 152 -22.73 -1.53 2.58
CA PHE A 152 -23.55 -1.36 3.80
C PHE A 152 -24.91 -2.08 3.71
N GLU A 153 -25.64 -1.90 2.62
CA GLU A 153 -26.97 -2.52 2.44
C GLU A 153 -26.92 -4.05 2.42
N GLU A 154 -25.79 -4.62 2.01
CA GLU A 154 -25.58 -6.08 2.01
C GLU A 154 -25.32 -6.65 3.41
N VAL A 155 -24.70 -5.86 4.28
CA VAL A 155 -24.19 -6.38 5.57
C VAL A 155 -24.88 -5.80 6.80
N LYS A 156 -25.74 -4.77 6.69
CA LYS A 156 -26.33 -4.03 7.80
C LYS A 156 -27.05 -4.92 8.82
N ASP A 157 -27.71 -5.99 8.37
CA ASP A 157 -28.49 -6.90 9.22
C ASP A 157 -27.65 -7.99 9.90
N ARG A 158 -26.34 -8.02 9.65
CA ARG A 158 -25.38 -9.02 10.18
C ARG A 158 -24.03 -8.43 10.61
N LEU A 159 -24.04 -7.20 11.07
CA LEU A 159 -22.81 -6.53 11.51
C LEU A 159 -22.20 -7.12 12.77
N HIS A 160 -23.04 -7.70 13.64
CA HIS A 160 -22.71 -8.25 14.97
C HIS A 160 -22.77 -9.76 15.04
#